data_432e5468dd5d923826317f1c278f0002
#
_entry.id   432e5468dd5d923826317f1c278f0002
#
_cell.length_a   1.000
_cell.length_b   1.000
_cell.length_c   1.000
_cell.angle_alpha   90.00
_cell.angle_beta   90.00
_cell.angle_gamma   90.00
#
_symmetry.space_group_name_H-M   'P 1'
#
loop_
_entity.id
_entity.type
_entity.pdbx_description
1 polymer ?
#
loop_
_entity_poly.entity_id
_entity_poly.type
_entity_poly.pdbx_seq_one_letter_code
_entity_poly.pdbx_strand_id
1 'polypeptide(L)'
;MSKPSTRLRRAARTVAVALAVAASAATMTGPAEAVVNGQNAEGRYPFMASIPITVPDLKFDDGVCGATLIHPRWVLTAAHCVDTRLVKPDGIVRIASDRRTSGGTVRGIERAVTHPGYALGVDGAPNENDLALVRLDRPAPQTPIRLADRPAPPGTPTRILGFGTVVDTTDITRAAFANRLQQLDTRRGAVDECSPGRAGLTRLCTVSRVPEAMACIGDSGGPQIQRGRGGRWELVGATSGDGDTDPTCSTGPGLYSSVPAYTGWIRSTIRTYEG
;
A
#
# COMPACT_ATOMS: atom_id res chain seq x y z
N MET A 1 -43.60 -10.03 -93.39
CA MET A 1 -43.94 -11.04 -92.36
C MET A 1 -42.73 -11.31 -91.49
N SER A 2 -42.57 -10.66 -90.38
CA SER A 2 -41.49 -10.96 -89.45
C SER A 2 -41.95 -10.57 -88.06
N LYS A 3 -41.91 -11.55 -87.10
CA LYS A 3 -42.33 -11.36 -85.75
C LYS A 3 -41.28 -10.62 -84.90
N PRO A 4 -41.68 -9.74 -83.97
CA PRO A 4 -40.73 -9.17 -83.05
C PRO A 4 -40.47 -10.08 -81.80
N SER A 5 -39.23 -10.22 -81.45
CA SER A 5 -38.76 -10.97 -80.27
C SER A 5 -38.82 -10.08 -78.99
N THR A 6 -39.57 -10.53 -78.03
CA THR A 6 -39.67 -9.95 -76.69
C THR A 6 -38.45 -10.28 -75.87
N ARG A 7 -37.65 -9.29 -75.47
CA ARG A 7 -36.59 -9.45 -74.54
C ARG A 7 -37.15 -9.17 -73.14
N LEU A 8 -37.15 -10.22 -72.27
CA LEU A 8 -37.40 -10.08 -70.88
C LEU A 8 -36.21 -9.35 -70.21
N ARG A 9 -36.49 -8.22 -69.63
CA ARG A 9 -35.55 -7.53 -68.73
C ARG A 9 -35.69 -8.17 -67.28
N ARG A 10 -34.68 -8.89 -66.80
CA ARG A 10 -34.58 -9.31 -65.41
C ARG A 10 -34.14 -8.10 -64.61
N ALA A 11 -34.99 -7.63 -63.70
CA ALA A 11 -34.64 -6.65 -62.70
C ALA A 11 -33.89 -7.39 -61.57
N ALA A 12 -32.62 -7.08 -61.44
CA ALA A 12 -31.83 -7.52 -60.27
C ALA A 12 -32.20 -6.63 -59.07
N ARG A 13 -32.83 -7.22 -58.05
CA ARG A 13 -33.03 -6.58 -56.75
C ARG A 13 -31.78 -6.79 -55.93
N THR A 14 -30.99 -5.76 -55.76
CA THR A 14 -29.90 -5.68 -54.80
C THR A 14 -30.48 -5.48 -53.39
N VAL A 15 -30.42 -6.49 -52.58
CA VAL A 15 -30.70 -6.40 -51.11
C VAL A 15 -29.45 -5.89 -50.45
N ALA A 16 -29.45 -4.64 -49.99
CA ALA A 16 -28.41 -4.10 -49.14
C ALA A 16 -28.67 -4.56 -47.70
N VAL A 17 -27.85 -5.47 -47.23
CA VAL A 17 -27.82 -5.86 -45.81
C VAL A 17 -26.96 -4.83 -45.07
N ALA A 18 -27.60 -3.93 -44.34
CA ALA A 18 -26.91 -3.04 -43.39
C ALA A 18 -26.54 -3.84 -42.13
N LEU A 19 -25.26 -4.20 -41.98
CA LEU A 19 -24.72 -4.67 -40.71
C LEU A 19 -24.58 -3.47 -39.75
N ALA A 20 -25.49 -3.37 -38.79
CA ALA A 20 -25.33 -2.49 -37.65
C ALA A 20 -24.33 -3.16 -36.68
N VAL A 21 -23.09 -2.70 -36.69
CA VAL A 21 -22.09 -3.04 -35.65
C VAL A 21 -22.46 -2.23 -34.41
N ALA A 22 -23.16 -2.85 -33.48
CA ALA A 22 -23.33 -2.32 -32.12
C ALA A 22 -21.98 -2.41 -31.42
N ALA A 23 -21.23 -1.31 -31.37
CA ALA A 23 -20.08 -1.16 -30.52
C ALA A 23 -20.57 -1.12 -29.06
N SER A 24 -20.63 -2.27 -28.41
CA SER A 24 -20.79 -2.35 -26.96
C SER A 24 -19.52 -1.77 -26.33
N ALA A 25 -19.59 -0.51 -25.91
CA ALA A 25 -18.60 0.03 -24.98
C ALA A 25 -18.77 -0.70 -23.66
N ALA A 26 -18.05 -1.80 -23.49
CA ALA A 26 -17.85 -2.41 -22.18
C ALA A 26 -17.07 -1.38 -21.35
N THR A 27 -17.77 -0.65 -20.50
CA THR A 27 -17.13 0.08 -19.40
C THR A 27 -16.49 -0.99 -18.52
N MET A 28 -15.19 -1.19 -18.72
CA MET A 28 -14.38 -1.94 -17.76
C MET A 28 -14.36 -1.12 -16.47
N THR A 29 -15.34 -1.36 -15.60
CA THR A 29 -15.20 -1.02 -14.19
C THR A 29 -14.15 -1.99 -13.65
N GLY A 30 -12.89 -1.61 -13.74
CA GLY A 30 -11.82 -2.32 -13.06
C GLY A 30 -12.17 -2.39 -11.56
N PRO A 31 -11.80 -3.46 -10.85
CA PRO A 31 -11.99 -3.52 -9.42
C PRO A 31 -11.29 -2.31 -8.78
N ALA A 32 -11.96 -1.67 -7.81
CA ALA A 32 -11.36 -0.60 -7.03
C ALA A 32 -10.04 -1.09 -6.41
N GLU A 33 -8.94 -0.41 -6.72
CA GLU A 33 -7.57 -0.80 -6.37
C GLU A 33 -7.08 0.07 -5.20
N ALA A 34 -6.69 -0.54 -4.07
CA ALA A 34 -6.03 0.15 -2.94
C ALA A 34 -4.58 0.43 -3.27
N VAL A 35 -3.98 1.38 -2.57
CA VAL A 35 -2.88 2.16 -3.11
C VAL A 35 -3.43 2.88 -4.34
N VAL A 36 -3.59 4.17 -4.33
CA VAL A 36 -4.21 4.90 -5.45
C VAL A 36 -3.58 4.42 -6.76
N ASN A 37 -4.40 3.90 -7.68
CA ASN A 37 -3.99 3.27 -8.94
C ASN A 37 -2.97 2.10 -8.82
N GLY A 38 -2.94 1.39 -7.68
CA GLY A 38 -2.23 0.13 -7.52
C GLY A 38 -2.92 -1.03 -8.25
N GLN A 39 -2.55 -2.26 -7.92
CA GLN A 39 -3.20 -3.46 -8.45
C GLN A 39 -3.39 -4.51 -7.35
N ASN A 40 -4.36 -5.40 -7.53
CA ASN A 40 -4.52 -6.53 -6.61
C ASN A 40 -3.21 -7.31 -6.49
N ALA A 41 -2.82 -7.63 -5.26
CA ALA A 41 -1.61 -8.41 -5.01
C ALA A 41 -1.69 -9.78 -5.68
N GLU A 42 -0.72 -10.09 -6.53
CA GLU A 42 -0.64 -11.36 -7.27
C GLU A 42 0.11 -12.43 -6.47
N GLY A 43 0.92 -12.03 -5.50
CA GLY A 43 1.75 -12.91 -4.68
C GLY A 43 1.15 -13.23 -3.32
N ARG A 44 1.73 -14.24 -2.66
CA ARG A 44 1.48 -14.49 -1.23
C ARG A 44 2.52 -13.74 -0.41
N TYR A 45 2.04 -12.93 0.52
CA TYR A 45 2.87 -12.13 1.44
C TYR A 45 2.56 -12.53 2.87
N PRO A 46 3.13 -13.66 3.38
CA PRO A 46 2.80 -14.19 4.70
C PRO A 46 3.14 -13.24 5.85
N PHE A 47 4.01 -12.28 5.60
CA PHE A 47 4.41 -11.25 6.53
C PHE A 47 3.54 -9.99 6.52
N MET A 48 2.68 -9.83 5.49
CA MET A 48 1.77 -8.67 5.43
C MET A 48 0.80 -8.73 6.60
N ALA A 49 0.67 -7.61 7.29
CA ALA A 49 -0.24 -7.46 8.40
C ALA A 49 -1.00 -6.13 8.32
N SER A 50 -2.13 -6.05 8.99
CA SER A 50 -2.91 -4.84 9.13
C SER A 50 -3.42 -4.68 10.56
N ILE A 51 -3.56 -3.44 10.98
CA ILE A 51 -4.10 -3.03 12.28
C ILE A 51 -5.35 -2.20 12.02
N PRO A 52 -6.56 -2.73 12.31
CA PRO A 52 -7.76 -1.90 12.30
C PRO A 52 -7.65 -0.80 13.34
N ILE A 53 -8.07 0.40 12.98
CA ILE A 53 -8.01 1.59 13.83
C ILE A 53 -9.32 2.37 13.78
N THR A 54 -9.64 3.01 14.89
CA THR A 54 -10.68 4.04 15.02
C THR A 54 -9.98 5.40 15.11
N VAL A 55 -10.59 6.44 14.50
CA VAL A 55 -10.18 7.84 14.67
C VAL A 55 -11.23 8.56 15.51
N PRO A 56 -11.03 8.66 16.84
CA PRO A 56 -12.08 9.10 17.75
C PRO A 56 -12.61 10.50 17.48
N ASP A 57 -11.73 11.45 17.20
CA ASP A 57 -12.09 12.86 16.96
C ASP A 57 -12.97 13.05 15.72
N LEU A 58 -12.86 12.14 14.74
CA LEU A 58 -13.67 12.14 13.52
C LEU A 58 -14.86 11.16 13.60
N LYS A 59 -15.00 10.41 14.71
CA LYS A 59 -15.98 9.32 14.86
C LYS A 59 -15.95 8.33 13.71
N PHE A 60 -14.74 8.03 13.21
CA PHE A 60 -14.50 7.14 12.08
C PHE A 60 -13.92 5.82 12.60
N ASP A 61 -14.60 4.70 12.34
CA ASP A 61 -14.34 3.38 12.93
C ASP A 61 -13.92 2.30 11.89
N ASP A 62 -13.81 2.64 10.61
CA ASP A 62 -13.40 1.72 9.55
C ASP A 62 -11.95 1.96 9.07
N GLY A 63 -11.12 2.59 9.89
CA GLY A 63 -9.73 2.87 9.55
C GLY A 63 -8.84 1.64 9.56
N VAL A 64 -7.71 1.75 8.89
CA VAL A 64 -6.68 0.71 8.86
C VAL A 64 -5.30 1.32 8.78
N CYS A 65 -4.34 0.68 9.42
CA CYS A 65 -2.90 0.84 9.15
C CYS A 65 -2.31 -0.47 8.66
N GLY A 66 -1.31 -0.38 7.81
CA GLY A 66 -0.46 -1.49 7.44
C GLY A 66 0.52 -1.84 8.55
N ALA A 67 1.00 -3.08 8.55
CA ALA A 67 2.06 -3.57 9.43
C ALA A 67 2.80 -4.72 8.76
N THR A 68 3.92 -5.12 9.35
CA THR A 68 4.77 -6.19 8.80
C THR A 68 5.23 -7.14 9.89
N LEU A 69 4.96 -8.45 9.75
CA LEU A 69 5.48 -9.47 10.67
C LEU A 69 6.99 -9.62 10.48
N ILE A 70 7.76 -9.22 11.48
CA ILE A 70 9.24 -9.25 11.49
C ILE A 70 9.81 -10.27 12.47
N HIS A 71 8.99 -10.78 13.38
CA HIS A 71 9.31 -11.82 14.36
C HIS A 71 8.02 -12.58 14.69
N PRO A 72 8.04 -13.84 15.11
CA PRO A 72 6.79 -14.59 15.39
C PRO A 72 5.81 -13.88 16.34
N ARG A 73 6.29 -13.03 17.24
CA ARG A 73 5.46 -12.26 18.19
C ARG A 73 5.48 -10.75 17.95
N TRP A 74 6.07 -10.24 16.85
CA TRP A 74 6.19 -8.80 16.64
C TRP A 74 5.88 -8.40 15.20
N VAL A 75 5.05 -7.38 15.08
CA VAL A 75 4.88 -6.64 13.82
C VAL A 75 5.49 -5.25 13.94
N LEU A 76 6.06 -4.77 12.84
CA LEU A 76 6.52 -3.39 12.66
C LEU A 76 5.41 -2.59 11.97
N THR A 77 5.17 -1.37 12.43
CA THR A 77 4.24 -0.41 11.84
C THR A 77 4.78 1.02 12.02
N ALA A 78 4.04 2.02 11.55
CA ALA A 78 4.35 3.41 11.84
C ALA A 78 3.95 3.79 13.29
N ALA A 79 4.68 4.70 13.91
CA ALA A 79 4.40 5.13 15.28
C ALA A 79 3.06 5.88 15.37
N HIS A 80 2.72 6.69 14.36
CA HIS A 80 1.45 7.40 14.33
C HIS A 80 0.22 6.46 14.26
N CYS A 81 0.40 5.20 13.82
CA CYS A 81 -0.64 4.17 13.79
C CYS A 81 -1.01 3.60 15.18
N VAL A 82 -0.19 3.87 16.18
CA VAL A 82 -0.43 3.44 17.57
C VAL A 82 -0.36 4.60 18.56
N ASP A 83 -0.27 5.82 18.04
CA ASP A 83 -0.31 7.04 18.86
C ASP A 83 -1.77 7.34 19.26
N THR A 84 -2.08 7.07 20.53
CA THR A 84 -3.44 7.22 21.07
C THR A 84 -3.94 8.66 21.11
N ARG A 85 -3.11 9.64 20.80
CA ARG A 85 -3.52 11.05 20.58
C ARG A 85 -4.19 11.24 19.22
N LEU A 86 -3.94 10.34 18.26
CA LEU A 86 -4.44 10.43 16.88
C LEU A 86 -5.46 9.35 16.57
N VAL A 87 -5.14 8.11 16.92
CA VAL A 87 -5.90 6.93 16.55
C VAL A 87 -5.99 5.95 17.72
N LYS A 88 -6.98 5.08 17.69
CA LYS A 88 -7.14 3.96 18.64
C LYS A 88 -7.07 2.65 17.86
N PRO A 89 -6.01 1.85 18.01
CA PRO A 89 -6.00 0.48 17.51
C PRO A 89 -7.13 -0.35 18.12
N ASP A 90 -7.79 -1.18 17.32
CA ASP A 90 -8.95 -2.01 17.77
C ASP A 90 -8.52 -3.26 18.57
N GLY A 91 -7.26 -3.29 19.00
CA GLY A 91 -6.73 -4.35 19.85
C GLY A 91 -6.31 -5.63 19.12
N ILE A 92 -6.38 -5.66 17.80
CA ILE A 92 -6.00 -6.83 16.99
C ILE A 92 -5.02 -6.48 15.86
N VAL A 93 -4.29 -7.51 15.42
CA VAL A 93 -3.49 -7.52 14.18
C VAL A 93 -3.96 -8.67 13.32
N ARG A 94 -4.25 -8.42 12.05
CA ARG A 94 -4.56 -9.45 11.05
C ARG A 94 -3.33 -9.70 10.19
N ILE A 95 -2.89 -10.95 10.06
CA ILE A 95 -1.62 -11.35 9.42
C ILE A 95 -1.89 -12.31 8.29
N ALA A 96 -1.21 -12.13 7.16
CA ALA A 96 -1.26 -13.00 5.99
C ALA A 96 -2.66 -13.17 5.39
N SER A 97 -3.47 -12.14 5.43
CA SER A 97 -4.74 -12.10 4.71
C SER A 97 -4.59 -11.36 3.37
N ASP A 98 -5.28 -11.84 2.36
CA ASP A 98 -5.54 -11.10 1.12
C ASP A 98 -6.81 -10.24 1.20
N ARG A 99 -7.49 -10.25 2.37
CA ARG A 99 -8.69 -9.48 2.67
C ARG A 99 -8.49 -8.60 3.89
N ARG A 100 -8.96 -7.34 3.82
CA ARG A 100 -8.80 -6.36 4.90
C ARG A 100 -9.50 -6.80 6.18
N THR A 101 -10.73 -7.29 6.10
CA THR A 101 -11.60 -7.55 7.26
C THR A 101 -11.80 -9.03 7.58
N SER A 102 -11.31 -9.96 6.72
CA SER A 102 -11.53 -11.40 6.91
C SER A 102 -10.28 -12.21 6.56
N GLY A 103 -10.29 -13.50 6.86
CA GLY A 103 -9.18 -14.42 6.57
C GLY A 103 -7.93 -14.16 7.40
N GLY A 104 -6.82 -14.78 7.01
CA GLY A 104 -5.53 -14.68 7.69
C GLY A 104 -5.53 -15.21 9.12
N THR A 105 -4.53 -14.82 9.88
CA THR A 105 -4.40 -15.10 11.31
C THR A 105 -4.62 -13.83 12.11
N VAL A 106 -5.54 -13.85 13.07
CA VAL A 106 -5.79 -12.74 13.99
C VAL A 106 -5.05 -12.98 15.30
N ARG A 107 -4.37 -11.94 15.80
CA ARG A 107 -3.69 -11.91 17.10
C ARG A 107 -4.10 -10.66 17.88
N GLY A 108 -4.20 -10.78 19.18
CA GLY A 108 -4.38 -9.63 20.06
C GLY A 108 -3.12 -8.77 20.15
N ILE A 109 -3.29 -7.49 20.36
CA ILE A 109 -2.20 -6.57 20.70
C ILE A 109 -1.95 -6.67 22.20
N GLU A 110 -0.80 -7.18 22.58
CA GLU A 110 -0.38 -7.19 24.00
C GLU A 110 0.23 -5.83 24.39
N ARG A 111 1.03 -5.25 23.49
CA ARG A 111 1.79 -4.01 23.74
C ARG A 111 2.17 -3.33 22.43
N ALA A 112 2.19 -2.00 22.44
CA ALA A 112 2.84 -1.19 21.41
C ALA A 112 4.04 -0.44 22.04
N VAL A 113 5.15 -0.39 21.31
CA VAL A 113 6.38 0.31 21.70
C VAL A 113 6.76 1.24 20.55
N THR A 114 6.54 2.53 20.70
CA THR A 114 6.98 3.55 19.76
C THR A 114 8.48 3.80 19.89
N HIS A 115 9.14 4.21 18.81
CA HIS A 115 10.52 4.65 18.88
C HIS A 115 10.63 5.85 19.82
N PRO A 116 11.62 5.88 20.76
CA PRO A 116 11.71 6.92 21.80
C PRO A 116 11.90 8.33 21.25
N GLY A 117 12.43 8.47 20.03
CA GLY A 117 12.57 9.74 19.33
C GLY A 117 11.41 10.07 18.40
N TYR A 118 10.29 9.35 18.47
CA TYR A 118 9.12 9.66 17.64
C TYR A 118 8.55 11.04 17.98
N ALA A 119 8.33 11.84 16.94
CA ALA A 119 7.64 13.12 17.05
C ALA A 119 6.74 13.31 15.83
N LEU A 120 5.53 13.83 16.08
CA LEU A 120 4.64 14.26 15.00
C LEU A 120 5.22 15.46 14.26
N GLY A 121 5.14 15.42 12.94
CA GLY A 121 5.39 16.57 12.12
C GLY A 121 4.32 17.65 12.36
N VAL A 122 4.74 18.90 12.34
CA VAL A 122 3.86 20.06 12.43
C VAL A 122 3.99 20.87 11.14
N ASP A 123 2.93 21.59 10.77
CA ASP A 123 2.90 22.47 9.60
C ASP A 123 3.34 21.78 8.29
N GLY A 124 2.91 20.53 8.11
CA GLY A 124 3.22 19.73 6.92
C GLY A 124 4.64 19.15 6.90
N ALA A 125 5.41 19.30 7.98
CA ALA A 125 6.68 18.57 8.13
C ALA A 125 6.44 17.05 8.30
N PRO A 126 7.35 16.20 7.82
CA PRO A 126 7.22 14.75 8.02
C PRO A 126 7.42 14.38 9.49
N ASN A 127 6.78 13.27 9.91
CA ASN A 127 7.02 12.69 11.22
C ASN A 127 8.50 12.31 11.40
N GLU A 128 9.01 12.46 12.60
CA GLU A 128 10.35 12.02 12.98
C GLU A 128 10.30 10.64 13.62
N ASN A 129 11.24 9.75 13.22
CA ASN A 129 11.39 8.41 13.77
C ASN A 129 10.06 7.62 13.86
N ASP A 130 9.26 7.72 12.80
CA ASP A 130 7.90 7.21 12.73
C ASP A 130 7.87 5.70 12.57
N LEU A 131 8.22 4.98 13.63
CA LEU A 131 8.20 3.54 13.73
C LEU A 131 7.71 3.07 15.09
N ALA A 132 6.95 1.98 15.10
CA ALA A 132 6.53 1.27 16.30
C ALA A 132 6.61 -0.23 16.11
N LEU A 133 6.83 -0.93 17.22
CA LEU A 133 6.76 -2.37 17.36
C LEU A 133 5.50 -2.74 18.13
N VAL A 134 4.72 -3.65 17.60
CA VAL A 134 3.52 -4.18 18.27
C VAL A 134 3.75 -5.63 18.62
N ARG A 135 3.73 -5.93 19.93
CA ARG A 135 3.83 -7.29 20.45
C ARG A 135 2.47 -7.97 20.38
N LEU A 136 2.47 -9.18 19.84
CA LEU A 136 1.28 -10.02 19.73
C LEU A 136 1.09 -10.82 21.03
N ASP A 137 -0.17 -11.08 21.40
CA ASP A 137 -0.57 -11.89 22.55
C ASP A 137 0.04 -13.30 22.53
N ARG A 138 0.26 -13.86 21.36
CA ARG A 138 0.89 -15.16 21.09
C ARG A 138 1.54 -15.20 19.72
N PRO A 139 2.47 -16.14 19.45
CA PRO A 139 3.15 -16.22 18.16
C PRO A 139 2.18 -16.42 16.98
N ALA A 140 2.49 -15.77 15.88
CA ALA A 140 1.88 -16.04 14.59
C ALA A 140 2.57 -17.24 13.92
N PRO A 141 1.83 -18.12 13.24
CA PRO A 141 2.42 -19.29 12.57
C PRO A 141 3.10 -18.94 11.23
N GLN A 142 2.93 -17.72 10.75
CA GLN A 142 3.51 -17.27 9.49
C GLN A 142 5.00 -16.99 9.62
N THR A 143 5.71 -17.14 8.50
CA THR A 143 7.15 -16.81 8.43
C THR A 143 7.34 -15.29 8.38
N PRO A 144 8.06 -14.70 9.34
CA PRO A 144 8.42 -13.29 9.31
C PRO A 144 9.31 -12.96 8.10
N ILE A 145 9.23 -11.72 7.63
CA ILE A 145 10.16 -11.21 6.61
C ILE A 145 11.51 -10.83 7.24
N ARG A 146 12.60 -11.02 6.50
CA ARG A 146 13.90 -10.48 6.90
C ARG A 146 13.91 -8.96 6.78
N LEU A 147 14.59 -8.31 7.72
CA LEU A 147 14.96 -6.90 7.58
C LEU A 147 16.11 -6.77 6.58
N ALA A 148 16.04 -5.79 5.70
CA ALA A 148 17.15 -5.45 4.82
C ALA A 148 18.33 -4.89 5.66
N ASP A 149 19.55 -5.28 5.32
CA ASP A 149 20.76 -4.77 6.01
C ASP A 149 21.04 -3.31 5.63
N ARG A 150 20.63 -2.90 4.42
CA ARG A 150 20.76 -1.54 3.87
C ARG A 150 19.70 -1.28 2.80
N PRO A 151 19.32 -0.01 2.58
CA PRO A 151 18.54 0.35 1.41
C PRO A 151 19.33 0.05 0.14
N ALA A 152 18.67 -0.42 -0.90
CA ALA A 152 19.24 -0.53 -2.22
C ALA A 152 19.55 0.88 -2.80
N PRO A 153 20.47 1.01 -3.76
CA PRO A 153 20.74 2.28 -4.43
C PRO A 153 19.49 2.91 -5.07
N PRO A 154 19.46 4.23 -5.25
CA PRO A 154 18.39 4.89 -6.02
C PRO A 154 18.20 4.23 -7.39
N GLY A 155 16.96 4.20 -7.87
CA GLY A 155 16.56 3.52 -9.10
C GLY A 155 16.21 2.03 -8.93
N THR A 156 16.65 1.39 -7.83
CA THR A 156 16.37 -0.03 -7.60
C THR A 156 14.87 -0.29 -7.44
N PRO A 157 14.32 -1.32 -8.13
CA PRO A 157 12.92 -1.70 -7.96
C PRO A 157 12.59 -2.10 -6.52
N THR A 158 11.47 -1.59 -6.04
CA THR A 158 10.84 -1.93 -4.77
C THR A 158 9.37 -2.22 -4.99
N ARG A 159 8.68 -2.70 -3.98
CA ARG A 159 7.23 -2.90 -3.99
C ARG A 159 6.64 -2.47 -2.66
N ILE A 160 5.50 -1.84 -2.70
CA ILE A 160 4.70 -1.52 -1.53
C ILE A 160 3.43 -2.36 -1.50
N LEU A 161 2.93 -2.64 -0.30
CA LEU A 161 1.73 -3.44 -0.08
C LEU A 161 0.83 -2.73 0.92
N GLY A 162 -0.49 -2.76 0.70
CA GLY A 162 -1.42 -2.15 1.64
C GLY A 162 -2.88 -2.45 1.38
N PHE A 163 -3.71 -1.93 2.28
CA PHE A 163 -5.17 -1.93 2.24
C PHE A 163 -5.72 -0.50 2.28
N GLY A 164 -4.89 0.49 1.96
CA GLY A 164 -5.24 1.90 2.01
C GLY A 164 -6.36 2.28 1.06
N THR A 165 -6.65 3.57 1.00
CA THR A 165 -7.72 4.10 0.14
C THR A 165 -7.38 3.93 -1.35
N VAL A 166 -8.42 3.68 -2.12
CA VAL A 166 -8.39 3.66 -3.60
C VAL A 166 -8.76 5.03 -4.19
N VAL A 167 -9.22 5.93 -3.35
CA VAL A 167 -9.58 7.30 -3.72
C VAL A 167 -8.43 8.21 -3.32
N ASP A 168 -7.98 9.04 -4.24
CA ASP A 168 -6.99 10.07 -3.95
C ASP A 168 -7.63 11.15 -3.07
N THR A 169 -7.36 11.08 -1.78
CA THR A 169 -7.91 12.00 -0.77
C THR A 169 -7.02 12.04 0.45
N THR A 170 -6.90 13.21 1.05
CA THR A 170 -6.28 13.43 2.36
C THR A 170 -7.31 13.47 3.49
N ASP A 171 -8.60 13.34 3.19
CA ASP A 171 -9.70 13.27 4.15
C ASP A 171 -10.10 11.81 4.39
N ILE A 172 -9.81 11.29 5.59
CA ILE A 172 -10.11 9.90 5.95
C ILE A 172 -11.61 9.57 5.89
N THR A 173 -12.48 10.57 6.09
CA THR A 173 -13.94 10.34 6.03
C THR A 173 -14.43 10.13 4.60
N ARG A 174 -13.61 10.45 3.61
CA ARG A 174 -13.86 10.22 2.17
C ARG A 174 -13.08 9.03 1.62
N ALA A 175 -12.24 8.40 2.45
CA ALA A 175 -11.45 7.26 2.04
C ALA A 175 -12.33 6.05 1.74
N ALA A 176 -11.97 5.33 0.67
CA ALA A 176 -12.58 4.04 0.31
C ALA A 176 -11.49 2.98 0.37
N PHE A 177 -11.43 2.25 1.49
CA PHE A 177 -10.37 1.26 1.71
C PHE A 177 -10.57 0.00 0.88
N ALA A 178 -9.48 -0.53 0.33
CA ALA A 178 -9.55 -1.77 -0.42
C ALA A 178 -9.93 -2.97 0.43
N ASN A 179 -10.81 -3.78 -0.09
CA ASN A 179 -11.15 -5.07 0.51
C ASN A 179 -10.10 -6.16 0.23
N ARG A 180 -9.32 -6.04 -0.84
CA ARG A 180 -8.23 -6.95 -1.20
C ARG A 180 -6.88 -6.28 -1.04
N LEU A 181 -5.88 -7.07 -0.62
CA LEU A 181 -4.50 -6.61 -0.56
C LEU A 181 -4.06 -6.09 -1.93
N GLN A 182 -3.45 -4.94 -1.92
CA GLN A 182 -2.90 -4.30 -3.10
C GLN A 182 -1.39 -4.28 -3.08
N GLN A 183 -0.82 -4.17 -4.27
CA GLN A 183 0.60 -3.96 -4.50
C GLN A 183 0.82 -2.83 -5.50
N LEU A 184 1.91 -2.10 -5.33
CA LEU A 184 2.39 -1.16 -6.31
C LEU A 184 3.89 -1.35 -6.51
N ASP A 185 4.30 -1.47 -7.77
CA ASP A 185 5.70 -1.49 -8.12
C ASP A 185 6.25 -0.07 -8.13
N THR A 186 7.24 0.12 -7.28
CA THR A 186 7.91 1.39 -7.04
C THR A 186 9.42 1.25 -7.30
N ARG A 187 10.17 2.30 -7.09
CA ARG A 187 11.62 2.28 -7.01
C ARG A 187 12.12 3.11 -5.84
N ARG A 188 13.30 2.79 -5.37
CA ARG A 188 14.03 3.65 -4.45
C ARG A 188 14.32 4.98 -5.15
N GLY A 189 13.79 6.08 -4.64
CA GLY A 189 14.12 7.44 -5.10
C GLY A 189 15.47 7.92 -4.56
N ALA A 190 16.13 8.84 -5.25
CA ALA A 190 17.19 9.65 -4.68
C ALA A 190 16.61 10.62 -3.64
N VAL A 191 17.45 11.18 -2.78
CA VAL A 191 16.99 12.08 -1.69
C VAL A 191 16.35 13.35 -2.27
N ASP A 192 16.88 13.83 -3.38
CA ASP A 192 16.44 15.03 -4.08
C ASP A 192 15.20 14.84 -4.97
N GLU A 193 14.72 13.61 -5.11
CA GLU A 193 13.42 13.35 -5.74
C GLU A 193 12.25 13.55 -4.76
N CYS A 194 12.52 13.63 -3.46
CA CYS A 194 11.60 14.15 -2.45
C CYS A 194 11.90 15.61 -2.17
N SER A 195 10.91 16.36 -1.69
CA SER A 195 11.11 17.76 -1.31
C SER A 195 12.23 17.93 -0.26
N PRO A 196 12.94 19.06 -0.26
CA PRO A 196 14.06 19.28 0.64
C PRO A 196 13.71 19.02 2.11
N GLY A 197 14.60 18.30 2.82
CA GLY A 197 14.44 17.98 4.24
C GLY A 197 13.48 16.80 4.55
N ARG A 198 12.74 16.29 3.57
CA ARG A 198 11.81 15.17 3.82
C ARG A 198 12.53 13.83 3.86
N ALA A 199 13.30 13.48 2.84
CA ALA A 199 14.08 12.23 2.79
C ALA A 199 15.50 12.40 3.35
N GLY A 200 16.13 11.27 3.77
CA GLY A 200 17.48 11.25 4.33
C GLY A 200 17.88 9.86 4.82
N LEU A 201 18.76 9.80 5.82
CA LEU A 201 19.27 8.54 6.35
C LEU A 201 18.17 7.68 7.01
N THR A 202 17.23 8.33 7.69
CA THR A 202 16.16 7.69 8.45
C THR A 202 14.84 7.59 7.68
N ARG A 203 14.73 8.29 6.56
CA ARG A 203 13.52 8.35 5.71
C ARG A 203 13.89 8.15 4.24
N LEU A 204 13.29 7.16 3.61
CA LEU A 204 13.52 6.80 2.21
C LEU A 204 12.55 7.56 1.31
N CYS A 205 13.05 8.16 0.26
CA CYS A 205 12.25 8.63 -0.85
C CYS A 205 11.86 7.44 -1.74
N THR A 206 10.60 7.34 -2.11
CA THR A 206 10.05 6.25 -2.92
C THR A 206 9.23 6.84 -4.05
N VAL A 207 9.54 6.42 -5.27
CA VAL A 207 8.88 6.93 -6.47
C VAL A 207 8.11 5.80 -7.13
N SER A 208 6.88 6.08 -7.52
CA SER A 208 6.08 5.13 -8.29
C SER A 208 6.71 4.84 -9.65
N ARG A 209 6.47 3.63 -10.14
CA ARG A 209 6.75 3.23 -11.53
C ARG A 209 5.49 3.25 -12.40
N VAL A 210 4.35 3.55 -11.78
CA VAL A 210 3.05 3.69 -12.42
C VAL A 210 2.63 5.16 -12.28
N PRO A 211 2.22 5.82 -13.36
CA PRO A 211 1.74 7.20 -13.29
C PRO A 211 0.56 7.33 -12.32
N GLU A 212 0.51 8.46 -11.62
CA GLU A 212 -0.58 8.80 -10.71
C GLU A 212 -0.93 7.72 -9.67
N ALA A 213 0.09 7.01 -9.19
CA ALA A 213 -0.09 5.90 -8.25
C ALA A 213 0.88 6.03 -7.08
N MET A 214 0.38 5.98 -5.83
CA MET A 214 1.19 5.94 -4.62
C MET A 214 0.36 5.48 -3.42
N ALA A 215 1.06 5.13 -2.32
CA ALA A 215 0.45 4.88 -1.02
C ALA A 215 -0.31 6.11 -0.52
N CYS A 216 -1.46 5.88 0.11
CA CYS A 216 -2.31 6.94 0.63
C CYS A 216 -2.82 6.57 2.03
N ILE A 217 -3.88 7.25 2.52
CA ILE A 217 -4.49 6.97 3.83
C ILE A 217 -4.79 5.48 3.98
N GLY A 218 -4.35 4.89 5.09
CA GLY A 218 -4.54 3.47 5.39
C GLY A 218 -3.38 2.56 4.99
N ASP A 219 -2.45 3.03 4.14
CA ASP A 219 -1.20 2.30 3.84
C ASP A 219 -0.10 2.55 4.87
N SER A 220 -0.28 3.53 5.75
CA SER A 220 0.63 3.88 6.84
C SER A 220 1.12 2.66 7.62
N GLY A 221 2.42 2.54 7.86
CA GLY A 221 3.05 1.40 8.53
C GLY A 221 3.19 0.16 7.66
N GLY A 222 2.58 0.13 6.47
CA GLY A 222 2.69 -0.96 5.51
C GLY A 222 4.10 -1.13 4.94
N PRO A 223 4.44 -2.34 4.44
CA PRO A 223 5.79 -2.66 4.02
C PRO A 223 6.16 -2.05 2.67
N GLN A 224 7.36 -1.47 2.60
CA GLN A 224 8.14 -1.37 1.38
C GLN A 224 9.17 -2.50 1.37
N ILE A 225 9.16 -3.31 0.33
CA ILE A 225 10.04 -4.46 0.19
C ILE A 225 10.96 -4.30 -1.02
N GLN A 226 12.19 -4.80 -0.88
CA GLN A 226 13.18 -4.89 -1.94
C GLN A 226 13.65 -6.33 -2.14
N ARG A 227 14.26 -6.63 -3.29
CA ARG A 227 14.94 -7.91 -3.50
C ARG A 227 16.30 -7.89 -2.83
N GLY A 228 16.50 -8.79 -1.88
CA GLY A 228 17.80 -9.04 -1.27
C GLY A 228 18.64 -10.06 -2.05
N ARG A 229 19.74 -10.50 -1.44
CA ARG A 229 20.59 -11.55 -2.01
C ARG A 229 19.81 -12.84 -2.18
N GLY A 230 19.93 -13.46 -3.34
CA GLY A 230 19.18 -14.68 -3.69
C GLY A 230 17.72 -14.42 -4.09
N GLY A 231 17.35 -13.17 -4.39
CA GLY A 231 16.05 -12.80 -4.95
C GLY A 231 14.87 -12.85 -3.96
N ARG A 232 15.12 -13.07 -2.67
CA ARG A 232 14.06 -13.05 -1.64
C ARG A 232 13.68 -11.62 -1.29
N TRP A 233 12.42 -11.43 -0.90
CA TRP A 233 11.96 -10.16 -0.37
C TRP A 233 12.55 -9.86 1.01
N GLU A 234 12.97 -8.62 1.21
CA GLU A 234 13.44 -8.06 2.48
C GLU A 234 12.68 -6.76 2.75
N LEU A 235 12.35 -6.50 4.01
CA LEU A 235 11.71 -5.27 4.44
C LEU A 235 12.73 -4.14 4.47
N VAL A 236 12.51 -3.08 3.70
CA VAL A 236 13.43 -1.93 3.62
C VAL A 236 12.81 -0.66 4.19
N GLY A 237 11.49 -0.53 4.16
CA GLY A 237 10.78 0.65 4.64
C GLY A 237 9.42 0.34 5.22
N ALA A 238 8.90 1.26 6.02
CA ALA A 238 7.53 1.31 6.47
C ALA A 238 6.91 2.65 6.02
N THR A 239 5.72 2.61 5.42
CA THR A 239 5.01 3.79 4.94
C THR A 239 4.81 4.80 6.07
N SER A 240 5.23 6.05 5.87
CA SER A 240 5.18 7.10 6.89
C SER A 240 4.38 8.33 6.44
N GLY A 241 4.49 8.74 5.19
CA GLY A 241 3.77 9.92 4.69
C GLY A 241 4.22 10.35 3.31
N ASP A 242 3.99 11.62 3.02
CA ASP A 242 4.28 12.24 1.75
C ASP A 242 5.74 12.66 1.60
N GLY A 243 6.28 12.45 0.41
CA GLY A 243 7.63 12.85 0.05
C GLY A 243 7.73 14.29 -0.48
N ASP A 244 6.62 14.98 -0.69
CA ASP A 244 6.58 16.38 -1.12
C ASP A 244 5.51 17.21 -0.39
N THR A 245 5.11 18.33 -0.94
CA THR A 245 4.12 19.26 -0.37
C THR A 245 2.83 19.30 -1.18
N ASP A 246 2.70 18.45 -2.21
CA ASP A 246 1.46 18.31 -2.96
C ASP A 246 0.40 17.67 -2.06
N PRO A 247 -0.84 18.17 -2.03
CA PRO A 247 -1.89 17.62 -1.17
C PRO A 247 -2.50 16.31 -1.69
N THR A 248 -2.05 15.80 -2.85
CA THR A 248 -2.54 14.55 -3.43
C THR A 248 -1.61 13.40 -3.13
N CYS A 249 -2.16 12.22 -2.83
CA CYS A 249 -1.32 11.04 -2.60
C CYS A 249 -0.71 10.50 -3.90
N SER A 250 -1.40 10.65 -5.03
CA SER A 250 -1.07 9.95 -6.27
C SER A 250 0.05 10.58 -7.08
N THR A 251 0.28 11.88 -6.96
CA THR A 251 1.14 12.64 -7.88
C THR A 251 2.59 12.78 -7.45
N GLY A 252 2.90 12.52 -6.19
CA GLY A 252 4.22 12.73 -5.62
C GLY A 252 4.98 11.45 -5.26
N PRO A 253 6.21 11.60 -4.75
CA PRO A 253 6.93 10.53 -4.10
C PRO A 253 6.35 10.26 -2.71
N GLY A 254 6.43 9.00 -2.26
CA GLY A 254 6.09 8.63 -0.88
C GLY A 254 7.31 8.64 0.04
N LEU A 255 7.07 8.83 1.32
CA LEU A 255 8.09 8.83 2.37
C LEU A 255 7.95 7.58 3.25
N TYR A 256 9.07 6.89 3.46
CA TYR A 256 9.12 5.62 4.18
C TYR A 256 10.18 5.66 5.28
N SER A 257 9.82 5.28 6.51
CA SER A 257 10.81 5.08 7.57
C SER A 257 11.80 4.00 7.18
N SER A 258 13.10 4.30 7.17
CA SER A 258 14.17 3.39 6.74
C SER A 258 14.41 2.28 7.75
N VAL A 259 13.88 1.08 7.53
CA VAL A 259 14.04 -0.04 8.47
C VAL A 259 15.51 -0.35 8.79
N PRO A 260 16.45 -0.33 7.84
CA PRO A 260 17.87 -0.51 8.14
C PRO A 260 18.43 0.47 9.17
N ALA A 261 18.00 1.72 9.14
CA ALA A 261 18.45 2.75 10.09
C ALA A 261 18.05 2.42 11.55
N TYR A 262 16.97 1.67 11.72
CA TYR A 262 16.40 1.34 13.04
C TYR A 262 16.61 -0.10 13.47
N THR A 263 17.40 -0.90 12.73
CA THR A 263 17.62 -2.32 13.04
C THR A 263 18.17 -2.53 14.45
N GLY A 264 19.03 -1.64 14.94
CA GLY A 264 19.57 -1.67 16.29
C GLY A 264 18.49 -1.56 17.37
N TRP A 265 17.62 -0.55 17.22
CA TRP A 265 16.46 -0.33 18.09
C TRP A 265 15.47 -1.49 18.03
N ILE A 266 15.11 -1.95 16.84
CA ILE A 266 14.18 -3.08 16.62
C ILE A 266 14.69 -4.32 17.38
N ARG A 267 15.93 -4.71 17.15
CA ARG A 267 16.51 -5.91 17.78
C ARG A 267 16.64 -5.76 19.30
N SER A 268 17.01 -4.58 19.78
CA SER A 268 17.13 -4.29 21.20
C SER A 268 15.77 -4.40 21.90
N THR A 269 14.75 -3.76 21.33
CA THR A 269 13.38 -3.80 21.87
C THR A 269 12.86 -5.24 21.94
N ILE A 270 12.96 -6.01 20.84
CA ILE A 270 12.52 -7.41 20.84
C ILE A 270 13.23 -8.21 21.94
N ARG A 271 14.56 -8.10 22.05
CA ARG A 271 15.30 -8.81 23.13
C ARG A 271 14.84 -8.43 24.52
N THR A 272 14.58 -7.15 24.77
CA THR A 272 14.13 -6.69 26.11
C THR A 272 12.80 -7.33 26.54
N TYR A 273 11.93 -7.64 25.61
CA TYR A 273 10.60 -8.18 25.92
C TYR A 273 10.43 -9.69 25.66
N GLU A 274 11.41 -10.36 25.05
CA GLU A 274 11.40 -11.82 24.82
C GLU A 274 12.38 -12.57 25.76
N GLY A 275 13.29 -11.87 26.45
CA GLY A 275 14.16 -12.41 27.48
C GLY A 275 13.48 -12.35 28.82
#